data_1218241006d3674fc7e8b2d4c705e52a
#
_entry.id   1218241006d3674fc7e8b2d4c705e52a
#
_cell.length_a   1.000
_cell.length_b   1.000
_cell.length_c   1.000
_cell.angle_alpha   90.00
_cell.angle_beta   90.00
_cell.angle_gamma   90.00
#
_symmetry.space_group_name_H-M   'P 1'
#
loop_
_entity.id
_entity.type
_entity.pdbx_description
1 polymer ?
#
loop_
_entity_poly.entity_id
_entity_poly.type
_entity_poly.pdbx_seq_one_letter_code
_entity_poly.pdbx_strand_id
1 'polypeptide(L)'
;MVEKLSNAQIAWRAAQDIADGAYVNLGIGFPEMVAKFQPPGRQAVFHTENGVLNFGEAPPEGEEDWDLINAGKKAITLKPGAAFFHHADSFAMVRGGHLDVAILGAYEVAENGDLANWSTGPKGVPAVGGAMDLVHGAKRVAVITDHVTKDGRPKLVKRCSLPLTGVGCVTRVYTSLAVIDIEKDRFILREKLAGLSLDSLQDVTGAELVVSGPIADLVAPEV
;
A
#
# COMPACT_ATOMS: atom_id res chain seq x y z
N MET A 1 21.26 7.93 15.53
CA MET A 1 19.99 7.99 14.76
C MET A 1 19.51 6.56 14.56
N VAL A 2 18.27 6.27 14.83
CA VAL A 2 17.68 4.94 14.56
C VAL A 2 17.56 4.79 13.04
N GLU A 3 18.03 3.66 12.50
CA GLU A 3 17.95 3.40 11.07
C GLU A 3 16.49 3.07 10.69
N LYS A 4 15.93 3.82 9.73
CA LYS A 4 14.57 3.63 9.23
C LYS A 4 14.46 2.34 8.42
N LEU A 5 13.29 1.72 8.38
CA LEU A 5 13.03 0.57 7.53
C LEU A 5 13.25 0.89 6.05
N SER A 6 13.86 -0.06 5.33
CA SER A 6 13.93 -0.05 3.87
C SER A 6 12.55 -0.29 3.23
N ASN A 7 12.42 0.00 1.95
CA ASN A 7 11.19 -0.31 1.20
C ASN A 7 10.83 -1.81 1.25
N ALA A 8 11.83 -2.68 1.19
CA ALA A 8 11.62 -4.12 1.29
C ALA A 8 11.06 -4.51 2.66
N GLN A 9 11.60 -3.93 3.73
CA GLN A 9 11.14 -4.18 5.10
C GLN A 9 9.72 -3.64 5.36
N ILE A 10 9.36 -2.47 4.81
CA ILE A 10 7.98 -1.95 4.89
C ILE A 10 7.02 -2.89 4.15
N ALA A 11 7.40 -3.34 2.94
CA ALA A 11 6.59 -4.27 2.15
C ALA A 11 6.45 -5.63 2.86
N TRP A 12 7.53 -6.12 3.48
CA TRP A 12 7.49 -7.33 4.31
C TRP A 12 6.49 -7.16 5.45
N ARG A 13 6.55 -6.03 6.20
CA ARG A 13 5.62 -5.79 7.32
C ARG A 13 4.17 -5.74 6.85
N ALA A 14 3.90 -5.05 5.74
CA ALA A 14 2.54 -4.98 5.19
C ALA A 14 2.01 -6.35 4.77
N ALA A 15 2.87 -7.22 4.20
CA ALA A 15 2.51 -8.57 3.81
C ALA A 15 2.05 -9.45 4.99
N GLN A 16 2.59 -9.21 6.21
CA GLN A 16 2.23 -9.98 7.41
C GLN A 16 0.75 -9.80 7.81
N ASP A 17 0.10 -8.71 7.39
CA ASP A 17 -1.30 -8.42 7.72
C ASP A 17 -2.29 -8.88 6.63
N ILE A 18 -1.79 -9.51 5.56
CA ILE A 18 -2.65 -10.10 4.53
C ILE A 18 -3.15 -11.46 5.03
N ALA A 19 -4.46 -11.61 5.07
CA ALA A 19 -5.09 -12.87 5.46
C ALA A 19 -4.89 -13.94 4.38
N ASP A 20 -4.89 -15.21 4.80
CA ASP A 20 -4.91 -16.33 3.87
C ASP A 20 -6.17 -16.29 2.99
N GLY A 21 -6.02 -16.57 1.71
CA GLY A 21 -7.12 -16.52 0.72
C GLY A 21 -7.61 -15.11 0.37
N ALA A 22 -7.03 -14.04 0.91
CA ALA A 22 -7.47 -12.68 0.63
C ALA A 22 -7.25 -12.30 -0.84
N TYR A 23 -8.22 -11.62 -1.44
CA TYR A 23 -8.09 -11.00 -2.76
C TYR A 23 -7.45 -9.63 -2.64
N VAL A 24 -6.26 -9.49 -3.21
CA VAL A 24 -5.38 -8.33 -3.00
C VAL A 24 -5.03 -7.65 -4.32
N ASN A 25 -5.27 -6.34 -4.41
CA ASN A 25 -4.70 -5.52 -5.46
C ASN A 25 -3.48 -4.75 -4.93
N LEU A 26 -2.41 -4.74 -5.71
CA LEU A 26 -1.19 -4.01 -5.41
C LEU A 26 -1.01 -2.88 -6.41
N GLY A 27 -0.89 -1.66 -5.91
CA GLY A 27 -0.55 -0.49 -6.70
C GLY A 27 0.83 -0.62 -7.36
N ILE A 28 1.01 0.08 -8.46
CA ILE A 28 2.24 0.06 -9.27
C ILE A 28 3.45 0.53 -8.45
N GLY A 29 4.58 -0.12 -8.65
CA GLY A 29 5.88 0.28 -8.08
C GLY A 29 6.12 -0.29 -6.68
N PHE A 30 6.23 0.56 -5.66
CA PHE A 30 6.56 0.14 -4.30
C PHE A 30 5.60 -0.94 -3.74
N PRO A 31 4.27 -0.82 -3.87
CA PRO A 31 3.34 -1.83 -3.37
C PRO A 31 3.51 -3.23 -3.97
N GLU A 32 3.99 -3.35 -5.21
CA GLU A 32 4.20 -4.67 -5.84
C GLU A 32 5.19 -5.56 -5.08
N MET A 33 6.11 -4.95 -4.31
CA MET A 33 7.07 -5.70 -3.49
C MET A 33 6.39 -6.57 -2.42
N VAL A 34 5.18 -6.21 -2.00
CA VAL A 34 4.42 -6.96 -0.97
C VAL A 34 4.18 -8.41 -1.39
N ALA A 35 4.00 -8.68 -2.69
CA ALA A 35 3.78 -10.03 -3.21
C ALA A 35 4.92 -11.00 -2.88
N LYS A 36 6.16 -10.50 -2.74
CA LYS A 36 7.34 -11.31 -2.47
C LYS A 36 7.43 -11.82 -1.02
N PHE A 37 6.67 -11.24 -0.10
CA PHE A 37 6.84 -11.42 1.34
C PHE A 37 5.65 -12.08 2.03
N GLN A 38 4.88 -12.88 1.31
CA GLN A 38 3.78 -13.61 1.92
C GLN A 38 4.29 -14.55 3.01
N PRO A 39 3.65 -14.58 4.20
CA PRO A 39 4.03 -15.51 5.24
C PRO A 39 3.91 -16.97 4.78
N PRO A 40 4.82 -17.87 5.21
CA PRO A 40 4.69 -19.28 4.93
C PRO A 40 3.32 -19.83 5.30
N GLY A 41 2.72 -20.62 4.42
CA GLY A 41 1.39 -21.22 4.64
C GLY A 41 0.21 -20.28 4.40
N ARG A 42 0.43 -19.05 4.01
CA ARG A 42 -0.63 -18.13 3.55
C ARG A 42 -0.49 -17.88 2.06
N GLN A 43 -1.61 -17.86 1.36
CA GLN A 43 -1.68 -17.59 -0.06
C GLN A 43 -2.74 -16.52 -0.34
N ALA A 44 -2.29 -15.31 -0.65
CA ALA A 44 -3.17 -14.30 -1.20
C ALA A 44 -3.41 -14.54 -2.69
N VAL A 45 -4.60 -14.18 -3.14
CA VAL A 45 -5.00 -14.17 -4.55
C VAL A 45 -4.76 -12.77 -5.10
N PHE A 46 -3.66 -12.58 -5.81
CA PHE A 46 -3.34 -11.26 -6.36
C PHE A 46 -4.15 -10.98 -7.61
N HIS A 47 -4.70 -9.77 -7.64
CA HIS A 47 -5.47 -9.20 -8.74
C HIS A 47 -4.66 -8.08 -9.40
N THR A 48 -4.64 -8.04 -10.71
CA THR A 48 -4.13 -6.91 -11.47
C THR A 48 -5.20 -6.34 -12.38
N GLU A 49 -5.34 -5.02 -12.40
CA GLU A 49 -6.47 -4.31 -13.02
C GLU A 49 -6.56 -4.51 -14.54
N ASN A 50 -5.46 -4.86 -15.20
CA ASN A 50 -5.46 -5.17 -16.64
C ASN A 50 -6.10 -6.53 -16.99
N GLY A 51 -6.46 -7.37 -16.00
CA GLY A 51 -7.31 -8.54 -16.21
C GLY A 51 -6.68 -9.89 -15.90
N VAL A 52 -5.85 -10.00 -14.86
CA VAL A 52 -5.32 -11.28 -14.37
C VAL A 52 -5.60 -11.44 -12.88
N LEU A 53 -6.04 -12.62 -12.50
CA LEU A 53 -6.22 -13.04 -11.12
C LEU A 53 -5.30 -14.22 -10.81
N ASN A 54 -4.77 -14.26 -9.58
CA ASN A 54 -3.89 -15.29 -9.06
C ASN A 54 -2.57 -15.43 -9.85
N PHE A 55 -1.95 -14.29 -10.14
CA PHE A 55 -0.61 -14.27 -10.72
C PHE A 55 0.47 -14.56 -9.64
N GLY A 56 1.63 -15.02 -10.12
CA GLY A 56 2.79 -15.34 -9.30
C GLY A 56 3.88 -14.26 -9.35
N GLU A 57 5.08 -14.67 -8.97
CA GLU A 57 6.27 -13.82 -9.02
C GLU A 57 6.70 -13.54 -10.47
N ALA A 58 7.63 -12.60 -10.64
CA ALA A 58 8.28 -12.41 -11.94
C ALA A 58 9.02 -13.70 -12.36
N PRO A 59 9.00 -14.05 -13.66
CA PRO A 59 9.82 -15.15 -14.15
C PRO A 59 11.32 -14.86 -13.99
N PRO A 60 12.19 -15.88 -14.09
CA PRO A 60 13.64 -15.69 -14.19
C PRO A 60 13.99 -14.76 -15.36
N GLU A 61 15.10 -14.02 -15.23
CA GLU A 61 15.61 -13.15 -16.29
C GLU A 61 15.85 -13.94 -17.61
N GLY A 62 15.27 -13.45 -18.70
CA GLY A 62 15.33 -14.08 -20.02
C GLY A 62 14.23 -15.09 -20.30
N GLU A 63 13.34 -15.37 -19.34
CA GLU A 63 12.18 -16.25 -19.51
C GLU A 63 10.85 -15.47 -19.51
N GLU A 64 10.90 -14.13 -19.66
CA GLU A 64 9.74 -13.27 -19.65
C GLU A 64 8.83 -13.50 -20.87
N ASP A 65 7.56 -13.73 -20.61
CA ASP A 65 6.50 -13.61 -21.59
C ASP A 65 5.92 -12.18 -21.52
N TRP A 66 6.23 -11.38 -22.52
CA TRP A 66 5.81 -9.98 -22.57
C TRP A 66 4.33 -9.78 -22.94
N ASP A 67 3.64 -10.84 -23.33
CA ASP A 67 2.18 -10.85 -23.44
C ASP A 67 1.51 -11.13 -22.09
N LEU A 68 2.29 -11.56 -21.09
CA LEU A 68 1.85 -11.86 -19.73
C LEU A 68 2.43 -10.86 -18.73
N ILE A 69 1.79 -9.71 -18.60
CA ILE A 69 2.26 -8.61 -17.74
C ILE A 69 1.17 -8.13 -16.78
N ASN A 70 1.60 -7.59 -15.64
CA ASN A 70 0.71 -6.88 -14.72
C ASN A 70 0.41 -5.45 -15.18
N ALA A 71 -0.44 -4.73 -14.44
CA ALA A 71 -0.77 -3.32 -14.74
C ALA A 71 0.45 -2.38 -14.67
N GLY A 72 1.49 -2.76 -13.92
CA GLY A 72 2.78 -2.07 -13.85
C GLY A 72 3.72 -2.37 -15.02
N LYS A 73 3.27 -3.13 -16.03
CA LYS A 73 4.05 -3.57 -17.21
C LYS A 73 5.26 -4.44 -16.85
N LYS A 74 5.17 -5.20 -15.79
CA LYS A 74 6.17 -6.19 -15.38
C LYS A 74 5.66 -7.58 -15.74
N ALA A 75 6.57 -8.41 -16.29
CA ALA A 75 6.28 -9.82 -16.55
C ALA A 75 5.90 -10.54 -15.25
N ILE A 76 4.92 -11.41 -15.34
CA ILE A 76 4.39 -12.22 -14.23
C ILE A 76 4.33 -13.68 -14.64
N THR A 77 4.27 -14.57 -13.65
CA THR A 77 3.92 -15.97 -13.82
C THR A 77 2.47 -16.20 -13.40
N LEU A 78 1.93 -17.37 -13.73
CA LEU A 78 0.59 -17.78 -13.31
C LEU A 78 0.67 -18.88 -12.27
N LYS A 79 -0.12 -18.76 -11.21
CA LYS A 79 -0.33 -19.84 -10.24
C LYS A 79 -1.46 -20.76 -10.69
N PRO A 80 -1.52 -22.02 -10.23
CA PRO A 80 -2.67 -22.89 -10.48
C PRO A 80 -3.99 -22.20 -10.08
N GLY A 81 -4.97 -22.22 -10.99
CA GLY A 81 -6.25 -21.52 -10.80
C GLY A 81 -6.23 -20.03 -11.19
N ALA A 82 -5.16 -19.56 -11.83
CA ALA A 82 -5.14 -18.22 -12.42
C ALA A 82 -6.21 -18.09 -13.51
N ALA A 83 -6.76 -16.86 -13.64
CA ALA A 83 -7.79 -16.56 -14.62
C ALA A 83 -7.51 -15.23 -15.32
N PHE A 84 -7.85 -15.19 -16.61
CA PHE A 84 -7.87 -13.99 -17.43
C PHE A 84 -9.31 -13.51 -17.62
N PHE A 85 -9.49 -12.20 -17.63
CA PHE A 85 -10.78 -11.57 -17.85
C PHE A 85 -10.61 -10.21 -18.50
N HIS A 86 -11.69 -9.70 -19.06
CA HIS A 86 -11.67 -8.41 -19.71
C HIS A 86 -11.43 -7.28 -18.70
N HIS A 87 -10.74 -6.22 -19.10
CA HIS A 87 -10.44 -5.05 -18.27
C HIS A 87 -11.70 -4.46 -17.59
N ALA A 88 -12.83 -4.43 -18.31
CA ALA A 88 -14.09 -3.96 -17.73
C ALA A 88 -14.60 -4.87 -16.59
N ASP A 89 -14.42 -6.19 -16.71
CA ASP A 89 -14.78 -7.16 -15.65
C ASP A 89 -13.89 -6.98 -14.43
N SER A 90 -12.60 -6.67 -14.66
CA SER A 90 -11.67 -6.32 -13.59
C SER A 90 -12.22 -5.18 -12.72
N PHE A 91 -12.62 -4.06 -13.35
CA PHE A 91 -13.18 -2.93 -12.61
C PHE A 91 -14.60 -3.21 -12.06
N ALA A 92 -15.37 -4.09 -12.69
CA ALA A 92 -16.63 -4.56 -12.12
C ALA A 92 -16.40 -5.34 -10.82
N MET A 93 -15.37 -6.19 -10.76
CA MET A 93 -14.95 -6.89 -9.53
C MET A 93 -14.52 -5.89 -8.44
N VAL A 94 -13.71 -4.88 -8.80
CA VAL A 94 -13.29 -3.84 -7.86
C VAL A 94 -14.50 -3.11 -7.30
N ARG A 95 -15.35 -2.53 -8.15
CA ARG A 95 -16.54 -1.76 -7.75
C ARG A 95 -17.60 -2.60 -7.04
N GLY A 96 -17.62 -3.90 -7.32
CA GLY A 96 -18.50 -4.87 -6.66
C GLY A 96 -18.05 -5.26 -5.25
N GLY A 97 -16.93 -4.73 -4.75
CA GLY A 97 -16.42 -5.03 -3.40
C GLY A 97 -15.80 -6.41 -3.26
N HIS A 98 -15.31 -7.00 -4.37
CA HIS A 98 -14.71 -8.33 -4.35
C HIS A 98 -13.23 -8.34 -3.96
N LEU A 99 -12.59 -7.19 -3.81
CA LEU A 99 -11.24 -7.09 -3.28
C LEU A 99 -11.28 -6.91 -1.75
N ASP A 100 -10.54 -7.74 -1.04
CA ASP A 100 -10.42 -7.63 0.42
C ASP A 100 -9.51 -6.48 0.83
N VAL A 101 -8.44 -6.25 0.07
CA VAL A 101 -7.52 -5.14 0.31
C VAL A 101 -6.90 -4.60 -0.98
N ALA A 102 -6.80 -3.27 -1.08
CA ALA A 102 -5.92 -2.57 -2.02
C ALA A 102 -4.76 -1.97 -1.23
N ILE A 103 -3.52 -2.26 -1.65
CA ILE A 103 -2.31 -1.68 -1.06
C ILE A 103 -1.70 -0.71 -2.06
N LEU A 104 -1.63 0.56 -1.70
CA LEU A 104 -1.25 1.65 -2.60
C LEU A 104 -0.06 2.44 -2.04
N GLY A 105 0.69 3.10 -2.93
CA GLY A 105 1.63 4.14 -2.53
C GLY A 105 0.93 5.47 -2.29
N ALA A 106 1.58 6.39 -1.56
CA ALA A 106 1.06 7.73 -1.32
C ALA A 106 2.12 8.82 -1.40
N TYR A 107 1.67 10.00 -1.83
CA TYR A 107 2.38 11.26 -1.60
C TYR A 107 1.98 11.86 -0.25
N GLU A 108 0.68 11.89 0.05
CA GLU A 108 0.12 12.32 1.33
C GLU A 108 -1.05 11.43 1.73
N VAL A 109 -1.19 11.22 3.06
CA VAL A 109 -2.36 10.63 3.69
C VAL A 109 -2.80 11.54 4.83
N ALA A 110 -4.07 11.91 4.87
CA ALA A 110 -4.60 12.73 5.94
C ALA A 110 -5.18 11.90 7.11
N GLU A 111 -5.27 12.52 8.29
CA GLU A 111 -5.78 11.87 9.51
C GLU A 111 -7.24 11.39 9.39
N ASN A 112 -8.02 11.96 8.47
CA ASN A 112 -9.37 11.52 8.14
C ASN A 112 -9.44 10.43 7.07
N GLY A 113 -8.30 9.91 6.60
CA GLY A 113 -8.23 8.84 5.59
C GLY A 113 -8.25 9.32 4.14
N ASP A 114 -8.15 10.62 3.88
CA ASP A 114 -7.99 11.12 2.51
C ASP A 114 -6.64 10.67 1.94
N LEU A 115 -6.63 10.30 0.67
CA LEU A 115 -5.45 9.85 -0.06
C LEU A 115 -5.13 10.77 -1.23
N ALA A 116 -3.86 11.18 -1.34
CA ALA A 116 -3.30 11.83 -2.50
C ALA A 116 -2.11 11.02 -3.03
N ASN A 117 -2.23 10.40 -4.22
CA ASN A 117 -1.17 9.55 -4.76
C ASN A 117 -0.96 9.64 -6.26
N TRP A 118 -1.66 10.54 -6.97
CA TRP A 118 -1.58 10.57 -8.43
C TRP A 118 -0.93 11.83 -9.03
N SER A 119 -0.89 12.94 -8.29
CA SER A 119 -0.32 14.21 -8.76
C SER A 119 0.42 14.94 -7.66
N THR A 120 1.58 15.47 -7.97
CA THR A 120 2.37 16.37 -7.08
C THR A 120 2.28 17.83 -7.50
N GLY A 121 1.36 18.18 -8.40
CA GLY A 121 1.17 19.54 -8.87
C GLY A 121 1.27 19.68 -10.40
N PRO A 122 1.42 20.90 -10.92
CA PRO A 122 1.19 21.24 -12.33
C PRO A 122 2.24 20.74 -13.32
N LYS A 123 3.29 20.05 -12.89
CA LYS A 123 4.33 19.51 -13.78
C LYS A 123 3.90 18.16 -14.35
N GLY A 124 3.49 18.16 -15.58
CA GLY A 124 2.99 16.99 -16.31
C GLY A 124 1.48 16.86 -16.22
N VAL A 125 0.91 15.93 -16.98
CA VAL A 125 -0.50 15.54 -16.90
C VAL A 125 -0.54 14.09 -16.43
N PRO A 126 -0.36 13.84 -15.12
CA PRO A 126 -0.47 12.49 -14.61
C PRO A 126 -1.93 12.03 -14.75
N ALA A 127 -2.10 10.76 -15.05
CA ALA A 127 -3.41 10.14 -15.02
C ALA A 127 -3.65 9.49 -13.66
N VAL A 128 -4.85 9.64 -13.11
CA VAL A 128 -5.23 8.98 -11.85
C VAL A 128 -5.29 7.44 -12.01
N GLY A 129 -5.48 6.97 -13.24
CA GLY A 129 -5.61 5.53 -13.54
C GLY A 129 -6.79 4.90 -12.81
N GLY A 130 -6.64 3.63 -12.44
CA GLY A 130 -7.62 2.86 -11.67
C GLY A 130 -7.65 3.14 -10.17
N ALA A 131 -6.79 4.03 -9.66
CA ALA A 131 -6.64 4.23 -8.22
C ALA A 131 -7.94 4.69 -7.54
N MET A 132 -8.75 5.55 -8.21
CA MET A 132 -10.04 5.98 -7.66
C MET A 132 -11.02 4.82 -7.47
N ASP A 133 -11.08 3.90 -8.43
CA ASP A 133 -11.94 2.71 -8.31
C ASP A 133 -11.43 1.78 -7.20
N LEU A 134 -10.13 1.58 -7.11
CA LEU A 134 -9.51 0.73 -6.08
C LEU A 134 -9.82 1.22 -4.67
N VAL A 135 -9.70 2.53 -4.43
CA VAL A 135 -9.92 3.10 -3.08
C VAL A 135 -11.39 3.13 -2.66
N HIS A 136 -12.33 3.08 -3.62
CA HIS A 136 -13.77 3.04 -3.34
C HIS A 136 -14.33 1.63 -3.33
N GLY A 137 -13.72 0.71 -4.09
CA GLY A 137 -14.26 -0.64 -4.26
C GLY A 137 -13.64 -1.68 -3.34
N ALA A 138 -12.39 -1.54 -2.90
CA ALA A 138 -11.79 -2.47 -1.97
C ALA A 138 -12.39 -2.34 -0.56
N LYS A 139 -12.57 -3.47 0.14
CA LYS A 139 -13.10 -3.49 1.52
C LYS A 139 -12.16 -2.78 2.50
N ARG A 140 -10.86 -2.80 2.24
CA ARG A 140 -9.82 -2.11 3.01
C ARG A 140 -8.83 -1.47 2.05
N VAL A 141 -8.38 -0.27 2.39
CA VAL A 141 -7.28 0.41 1.69
C VAL A 141 -6.13 0.60 2.66
N ALA A 142 -5.00 0.01 2.32
CA ALA A 142 -3.76 0.20 3.04
C ALA A 142 -2.77 1.00 2.19
N VAL A 143 -1.95 1.78 2.84
CA VAL A 143 -0.89 2.55 2.19
C VAL A 143 0.47 2.08 2.67
N ILE A 144 1.43 1.93 1.75
CA ILE A 144 2.85 1.78 2.08
C ILE A 144 3.63 2.96 1.51
N THR A 145 4.44 3.61 2.35
CA THR A 145 5.18 4.81 1.94
C THR A 145 6.35 5.10 2.91
N ASP A 146 7.30 5.95 2.52
CA ASP A 146 8.19 6.58 3.50
C ASP A 146 7.38 7.49 4.44
N HIS A 147 7.84 7.67 5.68
CA HIS A 147 7.17 8.54 6.65
C HIS A 147 7.26 10.02 6.28
N VAL A 148 8.38 10.41 5.70
CA VAL A 148 8.67 11.76 5.23
C VAL A 148 9.11 11.75 3.77
N THR A 149 9.00 12.90 3.13
CA THR A 149 9.57 13.14 1.80
C THR A 149 11.11 13.21 1.85
N LYS A 150 11.77 13.23 0.69
CA LYS A 150 13.24 13.35 0.61
C LYS A 150 13.77 14.65 1.23
N ASP A 151 12.96 15.69 1.25
CA ASP A 151 13.23 17.00 1.85
C ASP A 151 12.74 17.12 3.31
N GLY A 152 12.34 15.99 3.92
CA GLY A 152 11.99 15.91 5.34
C GLY A 152 10.56 16.33 5.70
N ARG A 153 9.69 16.65 4.74
CA ARG A 153 8.31 17.01 5.04
C ARG A 153 7.46 15.77 5.37
N PRO A 154 6.56 15.85 6.36
CA PRO A 154 5.64 14.76 6.66
C PRO A 154 4.79 14.35 5.46
N LYS A 155 4.58 13.06 5.28
CA LYS A 155 3.58 12.50 4.33
C LYS A 155 2.26 12.15 5.02
N LEU A 156 2.28 11.96 6.33
CA LEU A 156 1.09 11.84 7.15
C LEU A 156 0.75 13.22 7.68
N VAL A 157 -0.39 13.75 7.24
CA VAL A 157 -0.73 15.17 7.40
C VAL A 157 -2.14 15.33 8.00
N LYS A 158 -2.42 16.51 8.53
CA LYS A 158 -3.75 16.82 9.02
C LYS A 158 -4.78 16.90 7.88
N ARG A 159 -4.37 17.46 6.75
CA ARG A 159 -5.15 17.55 5.50
C ARG A 159 -4.21 17.45 4.32
N CYS A 160 -4.60 16.70 3.29
CA CYS A 160 -3.84 16.65 2.06
C CYS A 160 -3.81 18.03 1.39
N SER A 161 -2.62 18.41 0.93
CA SER A 161 -2.40 19.62 0.12
C SER A 161 -2.42 19.33 -1.38
N LEU A 162 -2.24 18.06 -1.74
CA LEU A 162 -2.20 17.57 -3.12
C LEU A 162 -3.59 17.11 -3.57
N PRO A 163 -3.83 17.03 -4.90
CA PRO A 163 -5.09 16.53 -5.45
C PRO A 163 -5.44 15.13 -4.94
N LEU A 164 -6.65 14.97 -4.42
CA LEU A 164 -7.09 13.72 -3.83
C LEU A 164 -7.34 12.63 -4.87
N THR A 165 -7.02 11.40 -4.50
CA THR A 165 -7.41 10.15 -5.17
C THR A 165 -8.71 9.62 -4.58
N GLY A 166 -8.86 9.71 -3.27
CA GLY A 166 -10.04 9.27 -2.53
C GLY A 166 -10.20 10.02 -1.22
N VAL A 167 -11.43 10.08 -0.75
CA VAL A 167 -11.83 10.76 0.50
C VAL A 167 -12.17 9.71 1.54
N GLY A 168 -11.56 9.80 2.73
CA GLY A 168 -11.89 8.95 3.87
C GLY A 168 -11.69 7.45 3.61
N CYS A 169 -10.81 7.07 2.68
CA CYS A 169 -10.71 5.71 2.18
C CYS A 169 -9.59 4.89 2.85
N VAL A 170 -8.51 5.51 3.30
CA VAL A 170 -7.37 4.81 3.90
C VAL A 170 -7.70 4.38 5.32
N THR A 171 -7.45 3.10 5.62
CA THR A 171 -7.69 2.51 6.94
C THR A 171 -6.40 2.23 7.71
N ARG A 172 -5.28 2.02 7.01
CA ARG A 172 -3.97 1.71 7.62
C ARG A 172 -2.82 2.22 6.77
N VAL A 173 -1.78 2.72 7.43
CA VAL A 173 -0.55 3.17 6.79
C VAL A 173 0.66 2.46 7.41
N TYR A 174 1.49 1.88 6.54
CA TYR A 174 2.80 1.32 6.89
C TYR A 174 3.87 2.27 6.38
N THR A 175 4.72 2.74 7.29
CA THR A 175 5.80 3.64 6.94
C THR A 175 7.16 3.09 7.35
N SER A 176 8.21 3.79 6.99
CA SER A 176 9.57 3.46 7.43
C SER A 176 9.80 3.64 8.95
N LEU A 177 8.85 4.26 9.68
CA LEU A 177 8.97 4.56 11.10
C LEU A 177 7.83 4.00 11.96
N ALA A 178 6.67 3.73 11.38
CA ALA A 178 5.48 3.37 12.15
C ALA A 178 4.44 2.59 11.32
N VAL A 179 3.57 1.87 12.03
CA VAL A 179 2.28 1.37 11.52
C VAL A 179 1.17 2.14 12.24
N ILE A 180 0.28 2.72 11.46
CA ILE A 180 -0.75 3.65 11.94
C ILE A 180 -2.08 3.25 11.35
N ASP A 181 -3.11 3.09 12.20
CA ASP A 181 -4.50 2.97 11.76
C ASP A 181 -5.14 4.35 11.67
N ILE A 182 -6.14 4.46 10.81
CA ILE A 182 -6.99 5.65 10.75
C ILE A 182 -8.36 5.27 11.28
N GLU A 183 -8.74 5.86 12.42
CA GLU A 183 -10.01 5.61 13.10
C GLU A 183 -10.61 6.93 13.58
N LYS A 184 -11.87 7.17 13.23
CA LYS A 184 -12.62 8.37 13.66
C LYS A 184 -11.85 9.67 13.39
N ASP A 185 -11.34 9.77 12.15
CA ASP A 185 -10.58 10.93 11.66
C ASP A 185 -9.32 11.23 12.50
N ARG A 186 -8.62 10.19 12.96
CA ARG A 186 -7.37 10.32 13.73
C ARG A 186 -6.38 9.24 13.39
N PHE A 187 -5.10 9.55 13.49
CA PHE A 187 -4.01 8.61 13.43
C PHE A 187 -3.84 7.87 14.76
N ILE A 188 -4.08 6.57 14.76
CA ILE A 188 -3.89 5.69 15.92
C ILE A 188 -2.59 4.91 15.74
N LEU A 189 -1.60 5.20 16.57
CA LEU A 189 -0.30 4.54 16.52
C LEU A 189 -0.42 3.09 17.02
N ARG A 190 -0.03 2.14 16.16
CA ARG A 190 -0.01 0.70 16.48
C ARG A 190 1.38 0.17 16.73
N GLU A 191 2.32 0.57 15.87
CA GLU A 191 3.71 0.16 15.97
C GLU A 191 4.62 1.35 15.69
N LYS A 192 5.75 1.42 16.35
CA LYS A 192 6.81 2.37 16.06
C LYS A 192 8.15 1.68 15.99
N LEU A 193 9.05 2.22 15.19
CA LEU A 193 10.40 1.70 15.04
C LEU A 193 11.07 1.55 16.40
N ALA A 194 11.65 0.37 16.66
CA ALA A 194 12.34 0.08 17.91
C ALA A 194 13.43 1.13 18.19
N GLY A 195 13.46 1.65 19.41
CA GLY A 195 14.40 2.69 19.83
C GLY A 195 14.05 4.13 19.40
N LEU A 196 13.04 4.36 18.56
CA LEU A 196 12.54 5.71 18.25
C LEU A 196 11.64 6.21 19.40
N SER A 197 11.82 7.45 19.88
CA SER A 197 10.92 8.04 20.88
C SER A 197 9.59 8.49 20.24
N LEU A 198 8.53 8.59 21.05
CA LEU A 198 7.24 9.11 20.59
C LEU A 198 7.36 10.56 20.14
N ASP A 199 8.09 11.39 20.89
CA ASP A 199 8.30 12.80 20.54
C ASP A 199 9.00 12.94 19.20
N SER A 200 10.06 12.15 18.94
CA SER A 200 10.76 12.17 17.66
C SER A 200 9.89 11.70 16.48
N LEU A 201 8.99 10.74 16.71
CA LEU A 201 8.03 10.31 15.69
C LEU A 201 6.96 11.38 15.46
N GLN A 202 6.46 12.02 16.52
CA GLN A 202 5.50 13.12 16.41
C GLN A 202 6.08 14.32 15.67
N ASP A 203 7.35 14.69 15.92
CA ASP A 203 8.02 15.81 15.24
C ASP A 203 8.07 15.67 13.70
N VAL A 204 8.04 14.44 13.20
CA VAL A 204 8.04 14.15 11.76
C VAL A 204 6.67 13.73 11.22
N THR A 205 5.62 13.83 12.05
CA THR A 205 4.23 13.52 11.67
C THR A 205 3.40 14.79 11.66
N GLY A 206 2.74 15.09 10.54
CA GLY A 206 2.02 16.36 10.32
C GLY A 206 0.64 16.46 10.99
N ALA A 207 0.23 15.46 11.78
CA ALA A 207 -0.97 15.46 12.59
C ALA A 207 -0.71 14.73 13.92
N GLU A 208 -1.62 14.85 14.86
CA GLU A 208 -1.51 14.22 16.18
C GLU A 208 -1.53 12.69 16.08
N LEU A 209 -0.57 12.04 16.73
CA LEU A 209 -0.54 10.59 16.91
C LEU A 209 -1.24 10.22 18.23
N VAL A 210 -2.36 9.54 18.13
CA VAL A 210 -3.11 9.06 19.28
C VAL A 210 -2.58 7.70 19.71
N VAL A 211 -2.22 7.57 20.97
CA VAL A 211 -1.86 6.31 21.61
C VAL A 211 -3.08 5.77 22.35
N SER A 212 -3.68 4.70 21.82
CA SER A 212 -4.88 4.08 22.41
C SER A 212 -4.63 2.63 22.83
N GLY A 213 -3.58 2.39 23.63
CA GLY A 213 -3.19 1.05 24.07
C GLY A 213 -1.69 0.79 23.96
N PRO A 214 -1.24 -0.46 24.11
CA PRO A 214 0.16 -0.81 23.97
C PRO A 214 0.63 -0.57 22.53
N ILE A 215 1.80 0.01 22.38
CA ILE A 215 2.48 0.20 21.09
C ILE A 215 3.49 -0.93 20.94
N ALA A 216 3.40 -1.68 19.85
CA ALA A 216 4.39 -2.71 19.55
C ALA A 216 5.64 -2.10 18.91
N ASP A 217 6.77 -2.77 19.05
CA ASP A 217 7.97 -2.42 18.31
C ASP A 217 7.83 -2.85 16.85
N LEU A 218 8.00 -1.89 15.94
CA LEU A 218 8.09 -2.16 14.51
C LEU A 218 9.49 -2.71 14.23
N VAL A 219 9.52 -4.00 13.92
CA VAL A 219 10.73 -4.73 13.56
C VAL A 219 10.50 -5.48 12.25
N ALA A 220 11.54 -5.59 11.44
CA ALA A 220 11.53 -6.39 10.23
C ALA A 220 12.90 -7.08 10.07
N PRO A 221 12.94 -8.29 9.49
CA PRO A 221 14.21 -8.96 9.22
C PRO A 221 15.03 -8.19 8.16
N GLU A 222 16.27 -8.55 8.02
CA GLU A 222 17.05 -8.20 6.82
C GLU A 222 16.47 -8.97 5.63
N VAL A 223 16.02 -8.25 4.57
CA VAL A 223 15.35 -8.77 3.37
C VAL A 223 15.84 -8.07 2.11
#